data_d46a9a3b16e242ac99246409f696f45a
#
_entry.id   d46a9a3b16e242ac99246409f696f45a
#
_cell.length_a   1.000
_cell.length_b   1.000
_cell.length_c   1.000
_cell.angle_alpha   90.00
_cell.angle_beta   90.00
_cell.angle_gamma   90.00
#
_symmetry.space_group_name_H-M   'P 1'
#
loop_
_entity.id
_entity.type
_entity.pdbx_description
1 polymer ?
#
loop_
_entity_poly.entity_id
_entity_poly.type
_entity_poly.pdbx_seq_one_letter_code
_entity_poly.pdbx_strand_id
1 'polypeptide(L)'
;AYELLGEARDTFAVGHSAPVMEAFDRYYECVTGEPAGNVQAAPDMTIRYREQGMYRDSQTLSSGLADILGVCVRVAIVDSMYQDEKPMLIMDDPFVNLDDRNMAGAKKFVEKISEKYQILYFTCSQNRVL
;
A
#
# COMPACT_ATOMS: atom_id res chain seq x y z
N ALA A 1 7.20 -12.39 28.74
CA ALA A 1 7.79 -11.68 27.58
C ALA A 1 6.94 -11.84 26.32
N TYR A 2 6.48 -13.05 25.99
CA TYR A 2 5.64 -13.29 24.79
C TYR A 2 4.24 -12.66 24.92
N GLU A 3 3.64 -12.66 26.10
CA GLU A 3 2.33 -12.04 26.34
C GLU A 3 2.38 -10.51 26.18
N LEU A 4 3.40 -9.85 26.71
CA LEU A 4 3.61 -8.41 26.56
C LEU A 4 3.83 -7.97 25.11
N LEU A 5 4.52 -8.80 24.32
CA LEU A 5 4.68 -8.56 22.88
C LEU A 5 3.36 -8.78 22.12
N GLY A 6 2.54 -9.74 22.53
CA GLY A 6 1.20 -9.96 22.01
C GLY A 6 0.28 -8.76 22.28
N GLU A 7 0.20 -8.31 23.53
CA GLU A 7 -0.60 -7.14 23.93
C GLU A 7 -0.13 -5.85 23.25
N ALA A 8 1.17 -5.64 23.12
CA ALA A 8 1.72 -4.48 22.39
C ALA A 8 1.37 -4.52 20.92
N ARG A 9 1.44 -5.70 20.28
CA ARG A 9 1.02 -5.91 18.89
C ARG A 9 -0.47 -5.64 18.69
N ASP A 10 -1.32 -6.17 19.55
CA ASP A 10 -2.77 -6.03 19.46
C ASP A 10 -3.20 -4.59 19.74
N THR A 11 -2.57 -3.92 20.70
CA THR A 11 -2.80 -2.49 20.99
C THR A 11 -2.37 -1.61 19.82
N PHE A 12 -1.23 -1.90 19.19
CA PHE A 12 -0.76 -1.20 18.00
C PHE A 12 -1.72 -1.41 16.81
N ALA A 13 -2.14 -2.64 16.57
CA ALA A 13 -3.06 -2.98 15.50
C ALA A 13 -4.41 -2.26 15.64
N VAL A 14 -4.98 -2.23 16.85
CA VAL A 14 -6.28 -1.57 17.10
C VAL A 14 -6.17 -0.04 16.98
N GLY A 15 -5.11 0.56 17.50
CA GLY A 15 -4.94 2.03 17.49
C GLY A 15 -4.60 2.63 16.14
N HIS A 16 -3.96 1.87 15.23
CA HIS A 16 -3.44 2.36 13.96
C HIS A 16 -4.19 1.82 12.74
N SER A 17 -5.10 0.86 12.92
CA SER A 17 -5.80 0.22 11.80
C SER A 17 -6.68 1.19 11.00
N ALA A 18 -7.44 2.05 11.66
CA ALA A 18 -8.34 2.98 10.97
C ALA A 18 -7.59 4.04 10.13
N PRO A 19 -6.58 4.76 10.65
CA PRO A 19 -5.79 5.70 9.86
C PRO A 19 -5.05 5.03 8.70
N VAL A 20 -4.52 3.82 8.91
CA VAL A 20 -3.85 3.05 7.85
C VAL A 20 -4.85 2.69 6.75
N MET A 21 -6.05 2.23 7.12
CA MET A 21 -7.07 1.87 6.13
C MET A 21 -7.56 3.08 5.33
N GLU A 22 -7.80 4.22 5.96
CA GLU A 22 -8.17 5.45 5.25
C GLU A 22 -7.07 5.91 4.28
N ALA A 23 -5.81 5.83 4.69
CA ALA A 23 -4.68 6.16 3.82
C ALA A 23 -4.56 5.15 2.67
N PHE A 24 -4.72 3.86 2.97
CA PHE A 24 -4.70 2.79 1.97
C PHE A 24 -5.79 2.99 0.91
N ASP A 25 -7.03 3.26 1.30
CA ASP A 25 -8.15 3.48 0.39
C ASP A 25 -7.86 4.63 -0.58
N ARG A 26 -7.34 5.75 -0.07
CA ARG A 26 -6.94 6.90 -0.91
C ARG A 26 -5.84 6.55 -1.90
N TYR A 27 -4.85 5.76 -1.49
CA TYR A 27 -3.73 5.38 -2.33
C TYR A 27 -4.12 4.33 -3.37
N TYR A 28 -4.92 3.36 -2.97
CA TYR A 28 -5.45 2.34 -3.87
C TYR A 28 -6.31 2.97 -4.98
N GLU A 29 -7.24 3.84 -4.62
CA GLU A 29 -8.08 4.56 -5.58
C GLU A 29 -7.23 5.43 -6.53
N CYS A 30 -6.17 6.06 -6.04
CA CYS A 30 -5.26 6.85 -6.86
C CYS A 30 -4.56 6.00 -7.94
N VAL A 31 -4.16 4.77 -7.61
CA VAL A 31 -3.47 3.87 -8.56
C VAL A 31 -4.46 3.21 -9.53
N THR A 32 -5.57 2.70 -9.03
CA THR A 32 -6.48 1.85 -9.81
C THR A 32 -7.61 2.63 -10.47
N GLY A 33 -7.95 3.79 -9.92
CA GLY A 33 -9.15 4.55 -10.29
C GLY A 33 -10.44 3.94 -9.76
N GLU A 34 -10.37 2.93 -8.90
CA GLU A 34 -11.50 2.21 -8.32
C GLU A 34 -11.46 2.29 -6.79
N PRO A 35 -12.62 2.40 -6.11
CA PRO A 35 -12.65 2.41 -4.66
C PRO A 35 -12.20 1.08 -4.08
N ALA A 36 -11.50 1.12 -2.95
CA ALA A 36 -10.94 -0.06 -2.27
C ALA A 36 -11.99 -0.96 -1.58
N GLY A 37 -13.27 -0.78 -1.85
CA GLY A 37 -14.37 -1.49 -1.20
C GLY A 37 -14.33 -3.03 -1.25
N ASN A 38 -13.47 -3.58 -2.10
CA ASN A 38 -13.23 -5.02 -2.20
C ASN A 38 -11.95 -5.48 -1.47
N VAL A 39 -11.23 -4.56 -0.83
CA VAL A 39 -9.98 -4.86 -0.14
C VAL A 39 -10.19 -4.70 1.36
N GLN A 40 -9.75 -5.66 2.14
CA GLN A 40 -9.69 -5.57 3.59
C GLN A 40 -8.26 -5.82 4.06
N ALA A 41 -7.73 -4.93 4.90
CA ALA A 41 -6.57 -5.27 5.71
C ALA A 41 -7.05 -5.90 7.02
N ALA A 42 -6.56 -7.09 7.30
CA ALA A 42 -6.80 -7.72 8.59
C ALA A 42 -5.90 -7.09 9.68
N PRO A 43 -6.22 -7.26 10.97
CA PRO A 43 -5.41 -6.71 12.07
C PRO A 43 -3.93 -7.17 12.05
N ASP A 44 -3.66 -8.32 11.45
CA ASP A 44 -2.31 -8.85 11.24
C ASP A 44 -1.61 -8.27 9.99
N MET A 45 -2.19 -7.24 9.37
CA MET A 45 -1.72 -6.59 8.15
C MET A 45 -1.77 -7.49 6.91
N THR A 46 -2.45 -8.63 6.97
CA THR A 46 -2.74 -9.40 5.76
C THR A 46 -3.85 -8.71 4.96
N ILE A 47 -3.64 -8.66 3.64
CA ILE A 47 -4.61 -8.06 2.72
C ILE A 47 -5.44 -9.17 2.12
N ARG A 48 -6.76 -9.01 2.23
CA ARG A 48 -7.74 -9.89 1.62
C ARG A 48 -8.52 -9.12 0.56
N TYR A 49 -8.66 -9.72 -0.59
CA TYR A 49 -9.44 -9.17 -1.69
C TYR A 49 -10.75 -9.93 -1.83
N ARG A 50 -11.87 -9.19 -1.94
CA ARG A 50 -13.19 -9.79 -2.14
C ARG A 50 -13.50 -9.89 -3.62
N GLU A 51 -13.56 -11.12 -4.12
CA GLU A 51 -13.95 -11.44 -5.48
C GLU A 51 -15.18 -12.34 -5.46
N GLN A 52 -16.25 -11.98 -6.18
CA GLN A 52 -17.51 -12.74 -6.24
C GLN A 52 -18.09 -13.12 -4.87
N GLY A 53 -17.97 -12.23 -3.88
CA GLY A 53 -18.51 -12.42 -2.54
C GLY A 53 -17.64 -13.24 -1.58
N MET A 54 -16.50 -13.77 -2.03
CA MET A 54 -15.55 -14.51 -1.20
C MET A 54 -14.24 -13.71 -1.03
N TYR A 55 -13.68 -13.77 0.18
CA TYR A 55 -12.36 -13.21 0.44
C TYR A 55 -11.27 -14.18 -0.03
N ARG A 56 -10.35 -13.68 -0.85
CA ARG A 56 -9.17 -14.41 -1.30
C ARG A 56 -7.93 -13.80 -0.66
N ASP A 57 -6.96 -14.65 -0.35
CA ASP A 57 -5.65 -14.21 0.10
C ASP A 57 -4.90 -13.49 -1.04
N SER A 58 -4.10 -12.50 -0.69
CA SER A 58 -3.26 -11.75 -1.64
C SER A 58 -2.35 -12.64 -2.50
N GLN A 59 -2.00 -13.83 -2.01
CA GLN A 59 -1.19 -14.82 -2.76
C GLN A 59 -1.89 -15.39 -4.00
N THR A 60 -3.20 -15.25 -4.11
CA THR A 60 -3.99 -15.71 -5.27
C THR A 60 -4.26 -14.61 -6.29
N LEU A 61 -3.79 -13.39 -6.01
CA LEU A 61 -3.97 -12.24 -6.88
C LEU A 61 -2.97 -12.24 -8.04
N SER A 62 -3.27 -11.50 -9.10
CA SER A 62 -2.28 -11.24 -10.14
C SER A 62 -1.07 -10.50 -9.54
N SER A 63 0.12 -10.75 -10.09
CA SER A 63 1.35 -10.12 -9.59
C SER A 63 1.26 -8.58 -9.60
N GLY A 64 0.65 -7.99 -10.62
CA GLY A 64 0.47 -6.55 -10.69
C GLY A 64 -0.45 -6.00 -9.60
N LEU A 65 -1.56 -6.67 -9.30
CA LEU A 65 -2.45 -6.27 -8.20
C LEU A 65 -1.76 -6.44 -6.83
N ALA A 66 -1.00 -7.51 -6.65
CA ALA A 66 -0.22 -7.71 -5.44
C ALA A 66 0.84 -6.61 -5.23
N ASP A 67 1.51 -6.15 -6.29
CA ASP A 67 2.45 -5.02 -6.24
C ASP A 67 1.73 -3.73 -5.79
N ILE A 68 0.59 -3.40 -6.41
CA ILE A 68 -0.21 -2.22 -6.06
C ILE A 68 -0.59 -2.26 -4.57
N LEU A 69 -1.19 -3.36 -4.13
CA LEU A 69 -1.62 -3.53 -2.75
C LEU A 69 -0.44 -3.40 -1.78
N GLY A 70 0.67 -4.07 -2.11
CA GLY A 70 1.88 -4.04 -1.29
C GLY A 70 2.47 -2.65 -1.12
N VAL A 71 2.53 -1.85 -2.18
CA VAL A 71 3.04 -0.47 -2.12
C VAL A 71 2.07 0.44 -1.37
N CYS A 72 0.77 0.38 -1.68
CA CYS A 72 -0.25 1.21 -1.02
C CYS A 72 -0.28 0.98 0.51
N VAL A 73 -0.21 -0.28 0.96
CA VAL A 73 -0.16 -0.61 2.38
C VAL A 73 1.08 -0.07 3.06
N ARG A 74 2.26 -0.28 2.46
CA ARG A 74 3.51 0.21 3.05
C ARG A 74 3.51 1.72 3.21
N VAL A 75 3.08 2.46 2.19
CA VAL A 75 2.98 3.93 2.27
C VAL A 75 1.90 4.37 3.26
N ALA A 76 0.77 3.67 3.34
CA ALA A 76 -0.28 3.94 4.33
C ALA A 76 0.21 3.76 5.78
N ILE A 77 1.00 2.71 6.03
CA ILE A 77 1.63 2.48 7.34
C ILE A 77 2.59 3.63 7.68
N VAL A 78 3.47 4.00 6.75
CA VAL A 78 4.40 5.12 6.94
C VAL A 78 3.65 6.42 7.20
N ASP A 79 2.57 6.69 6.45
CA ASP A 79 1.75 7.90 6.62
C ASP A 79 1.08 7.95 8.01
N SER A 80 0.68 6.79 8.53
CA SER A 80 0.11 6.66 9.88
C SER A 80 1.15 6.83 11.00
N MET A 81 2.36 6.30 10.79
CA MET A 81 3.43 6.32 11.82
C MET A 81 4.15 7.67 11.91
N TYR A 82 4.29 8.37 10.80
CA TYR A 82 5.08 9.60 10.69
C TYR A 82 4.18 10.77 10.29
N GLN A 83 3.58 11.42 11.28
CA GLN A 83 2.64 12.52 11.03
C GLN A 83 3.36 13.85 10.84
N ASP A 84 4.36 14.14 11.67
CA ASP A 84 5.07 15.41 11.70
C ASP A 84 6.32 15.40 10.84
N GLU A 85 7.20 14.43 11.03
CA GLU A 85 8.45 14.29 10.27
C GLU A 85 8.32 13.15 9.24
N LYS A 86 8.32 13.51 7.97
CA LYS A 86 8.18 12.52 6.89
C LYS A 86 9.53 11.91 6.53
N PRO A 87 9.69 10.58 6.62
CA PRO A 87 10.93 9.91 6.22
C PRO A 87 11.11 9.95 4.70
N MET A 88 12.35 9.76 4.25
CA MET A 88 12.62 9.50 2.84
C MET A 88 12.14 8.10 2.47
N LEU A 89 11.49 7.97 1.32
CA LEU A 89 11.04 6.69 0.77
C LEU A 89 12.01 6.22 -0.31
N ILE A 90 12.47 4.98 -0.19
CA ILE A 90 13.28 4.31 -1.21
C ILE A 90 12.41 3.25 -1.87
N MET A 91 12.24 3.36 -3.18
CA MET A 91 11.44 2.45 -3.99
C MET A 91 12.32 1.82 -5.07
N ASP A 92 12.49 0.51 -4.98
CA ASP A 92 13.28 -0.27 -5.94
C ASP A 92 12.34 -1.11 -6.82
N ASP A 93 12.15 -0.63 -8.04
CA ASP A 93 11.28 -1.21 -9.09
C ASP A 93 9.90 -1.69 -8.57
N PRO A 94 9.17 -0.85 -7.82
CA PRO A 94 8.00 -1.27 -7.03
C PRO A 94 6.82 -1.74 -7.89
N PHE A 95 6.85 -1.46 -9.20
CA PHE A 95 5.75 -1.70 -10.15
C PHE A 95 6.16 -2.58 -11.32
N VAL A 96 7.02 -3.57 -11.06
CA VAL A 96 7.60 -4.42 -12.10
C VAL A 96 6.57 -5.21 -12.91
N ASN A 97 5.46 -5.59 -12.29
CA ASN A 97 4.43 -6.44 -12.89
C ASN A 97 3.17 -5.66 -13.35
N LEU A 98 3.21 -4.32 -13.35
CA LEU A 98 2.06 -3.53 -13.78
C LEU A 98 1.95 -3.48 -15.29
N ASP A 99 0.70 -3.55 -15.77
CA ASP A 99 0.32 -3.21 -17.12
C ASP A 99 0.32 -1.68 -17.36
N ASP A 100 0.22 -1.25 -18.61
CA ASP A 100 0.31 0.17 -18.98
C ASP A 100 -0.80 1.02 -18.33
N ARG A 101 -2.00 0.47 -18.15
CA ARG A 101 -3.12 1.19 -17.53
C ARG A 101 -2.83 1.48 -16.06
N ASN A 102 -2.46 0.46 -15.30
CA ASN A 102 -2.13 0.59 -13.89
C ASN A 102 -0.83 1.36 -13.69
N MET A 103 0.11 1.30 -14.64
CA MET A 103 1.34 2.09 -14.58
C MET A 103 1.06 3.59 -14.63
N ALA A 104 0.09 4.04 -15.43
CA ALA A 104 -0.33 5.44 -15.47
C ALA A 104 -0.89 5.91 -14.10
N GLY A 105 -1.64 5.05 -13.43
CA GLY A 105 -2.11 5.31 -12.06
C GLY A 105 -0.98 5.31 -11.02
N ALA A 106 -0.03 4.37 -11.15
CA ALA A 106 1.15 4.31 -10.27
C ALA A 106 2.00 5.58 -10.37
N LYS A 107 2.19 6.14 -11.58
CA LYS A 107 2.88 7.43 -11.75
C LYS A 107 2.18 8.56 -11.00
N LYS A 108 0.86 8.72 -11.17
CA LYS A 108 0.06 9.71 -10.43
C LYS A 108 0.15 9.53 -8.92
N PHE A 109 0.17 8.28 -8.47
CA PHE A 109 0.35 7.97 -7.05
C PHE A 109 1.71 8.44 -6.55
N VAL A 110 2.80 8.14 -7.26
CA VAL A 110 4.14 8.58 -6.86
C VAL A 110 4.26 10.10 -6.90
N GLU A 111 3.71 10.78 -7.91
CA GLU A 111 3.62 12.24 -7.96
C GLU A 111 2.90 12.77 -6.71
N LYS A 112 1.74 12.21 -6.36
CA LYS A 112 0.95 12.64 -5.20
C LYS A 112 1.67 12.45 -3.87
N ILE A 113 2.35 11.34 -3.67
CA ILE A 113 3.11 11.11 -2.43
C ILE A 113 4.40 11.93 -2.39
N SER A 114 4.97 12.33 -3.53
CA SER A 114 6.15 13.19 -3.60
C SER A 114 5.89 14.62 -3.08
N GLU A 115 4.63 15.05 -3.00
CA GLU A 115 4.25 16.31 -2.33
C GLU A 115 4.53 16.28 -0.82
N LYS A 116 4.57 15.09 -0.22
CA LYS A 116 4.77 14.88 1.22
C LYS A 116 6.12 14.26 1.55
N TYR A 117 6.65 13.43 0.66
CA TYR A 117 7.83 12.60 0.91
C TYR A 117 8.92 12.88 -0.10
N GLN A 118 10.17 12.90 0.35
CA GLN A 118 11.30 12.75 -0.54
C GLN A 118 11.36 11.30 -1.01
N ILE A 119 11.37 11.07 -2.34
CA ILE A 119 11.35 9.73 -2.92
C ILE A 119 12.62 9.51 -3.72
N LEU A 120 13.30 8.40 -3.45
CA LEU A 120 14.31 7.82 -4.32
C LEU A 120 13.69 6.64 -5.06
N TYR A 121 13.47 6.80 -6.35
CA TYR A 121 12.85 5.80 -7.19
C TYR A 121 13.88 5.19 -8.13
N PHE A 122 14.09 3.89 -8.01
CA PHE A 122 14.97 3.11 -8.88
C PHE A 122 14.12 2.26 -9.81
N THR A 123 14.48 2.20 -11.07
CA THR A 123 13.85 1.31 -12.05
C THR A 123 14.85 0.87 -13.13
N CYS A 124 14.75 -0.37 -13.59
CA CYS A 124 15.53 -0.90 -14.68
C CYS A 124 14.85 -0.73 -16.05
N SER A 125 13.63 -0.16 -16.11
CA SER A 125 12.83 -0.03 -17.33
C SER A 125 12.51 1.43 -17.65
N GLN A 126 12.80 1.84 -18.90
CA GLN A 126 12.49 3.20 -19.37
C GLN A 126 10.98 3.51 -19.35
N ASN A 127 10.13 2.50 -19.54
CA ASN A 127 8.67 2.68 -19.54
C ASN A 127 8.13 2.99 -18.12
N ARG A 128 8.93 2.77 -17.08
CA ARG A 128 8.59 3.02 -15.67
C ARG A 128 9.28 4.26 -15.09
N VAL A 129 10.01 4.99 -15.91
CA VAL A 129 10.53 6.31 -15.52
C VAL A 129 9.35 7.26 -15.28
N LEU A 130 9.39 7.97 -14.15
CA LEU A 130 8.35 8.89 -13.71
C LEU A 130 8.49 10.25 -14.39
#